data_8b7dd1c3d516bcb8a2dc09fd1982215b
#
_entry.id   8b7dd1c3d516bcb8a2dc09fd1982215b
#
_cell.length_a   1.000
_cell.length_b   1.000
_cell.length_c   1.000
_cell.angle_alpha   90.00
_cell.angle_beta   90.00
_cell.angle_gamma   90.00
#
_symmetry.space_group_name_H-M   'P 1'
#
loop_
_entity.id
_entity.type
_entity.pdbx_description
1 polymer ?
#
loop_
_entity_poly.entity_id
_entity_poly.type
_entity_poly.pdbx_seq_one_letter_code
_entity_poly.pdbx_strand_id
1 'polypeptide(L)'
;MDNMDNLEPWYRLGFITPHQFVDNVPYQFYRLAPPGMMLVTANLDLADYTEEAVDHELPLLWRHAATLMKRGVDRIVIGGVPVGAALGRERVQAILAEGEKRTGIPFSTDMENIISALNYLGVTKLAIGSRWHEGLNDAVAAYLKLGGVEVIGRKTSGRSLAENETLKTSDGMRLAVDLGRSALEAAPDAEALLLPGGLWVTIHAIPLLEAEFGKPVLINLSATIWATLHAAGLGKPVQGWGRLLAS
;
A
#
# COMPACT_ATOMS: atom_id res chain seq x y z
N MET A 1 16.68 -15.09 33.43
CA MET A 1 15.35 -15.55 32.95
C MET A 1 14.52 -14.30 32.67
N ASP A 2 14.19 -13.87 31.67
CA ASP A 2 14.58 -14.08 30.47
C ASP A 2 13.64 -13.45 29.46
N ASN A 3 14.20 -12.63 28.82
CA ASN A 3 13.76 -11.71 27.77
C ASN A 3 13.23 -12.40 26.50
N MET A 4 12.84 -13.67 26.56
CA MET A 4 12.27 -14.40 25.42
C MET A 4 10.87 -13.93 25.07
N ASP A 5 10.08 -13.51 26.06
CA ASP A 5 8.71 -12.98 25.86
C ASP A 5 8.71 -11.70 25.01
N ASN A 6 9.83 -10.96 25.00
CA ASN A 6 10.00 -9.77 24.17
C ASN A 6 10.47 -10.06 22.73
N LEU A 7 10.76 -11.33 22.41
CA LEU A 7 11.18 -11.76 21.07
C LEU A 7 10.03 -12.31 20.24
N GLU A 8 8.90 -12.66 20.86
CA GLU A 8 7.71 -13.06 20.11
C GLU A 8 7.12 -11.87 19.35
N PRO A 9 6.71 -12.10 18.10
CA PRO A 9 5.94 -11.09 17.36
C PRO A 9 4.63 -10.79 18.10
N TRP A 10 4.43 -9.53 18.44
CA TRP A 10 3.19 -9.08 19.11
C TRP A 10 2.04 -8.81 18.12
N TYR A 11 2.34 -8.74 16.83
CA TYR A 11 1.36 -8.61 15.74
C TYR A 11 1.87 -9.26 14.46
N ARG A 12 1.04 -10.05 13.80
CA ARG A 12 1.35 -10.73 12.55
C ARG A 12 0.46 -10.21 11.44
N LEU A 13 1.05 -9.46 10.51
CA LEU A 13 0.35 -8.95 9.32
C LEU A 13 0.48 -9.97 8.19
N GLY A 14 -0.63 -10.59 7.79
CA GLY A 14 -0.71 -11.37 6.56
C GLY A 14 -0.77 -10.43 5.35
N PHE A 15 0.07 -10.64 4.35
CA PHE A 15 0.11 -9.83 3.14
C PHE A 15 0.09 -10.72 1.90
N ILE A 16 -0.98 -10.61 1.11
CA ILE A 16 -1.12 -11.33 -0.16
C ILE A 16 -0.72 -10.38 -1.28
N THR A 17 0.45 -10.63 -1.89
CA THR A 17 0.95 -9.82 -3.02
C THR A 17 0.41 -10.32 -4.36
N PRO A 18 0.14 -9.44 -5.34
CA PRO A 18 -0.32 -9.86 -6.66
C PRO A 18 0.75 -10.55 -7.52
N HIS A 19 2.03 -10.43 -7.17
CA HIS A 19 3.15 -10.93 -7.97
C HIS A 19 3.71 -12.26 -7.44
N GLN A 20 4.32 -13.06 -8.31
CA GLN A 20 5.01 -14.31 -7.96
C GLN A 20 6.15 -14.13 -6.96
N PHE A 21 6.76 -12.95 -6.92
CA PHE A 21 7.86 -12.61 -6.02
C PHE A 21 7.49 -11.44 -5.12
N VAL A 22 8.16 -11.35 -3.99
CA VAL A 22 8.05 -10.22 -3.06
C VAL A 22 9.42 -9.93 -2.45
N ASP A 23 9.98 -8.78 -2.77
CA ASP A 23 11.30 -8.32 -2.29
C ASP A 23 11.23 -6.91 -1.67
N ASN A 24 10.74 -5.94 -2.41
CA ASN A 24 10.69 -4.55 -1.96
C ASN A 24 9.71 -4.32 -0.80
N VAL A 25 8.62 -5.10 -0.72
CA VAL A 25 7.62 -4.95 0.35
C VAL A 25 8.21 -5.35 1.71
N PRO A 26 8.76 -6.57 1.92
CA PRO A 26 9.38 -6.91 3.20
C PRO A 26 10.58 -6.02 3.53
N TYR A 27 11.39 -5.65 2.52
CA TYR A 27 12.51 -4.74 2.72
C TYR A 27 12.09 -3.39 3.32
N GLN A 28 11.01 -2.79 2.80
CA GLN A 28 10.47 -1.53 3.28
C GLN A 28 9.67 -1.71 4.57
N PHE A 29 8.93 -2.81 4.69
CA PHE A 29 8.11 -3.10 5.87
C PHE A 29 8.92 -3.07 7.16
N TYR A 30 10.04 -3.80 7.22
CA TYR A 30 10.87 -3.87 8.43
C TYR A 30 11.64 -2.57 8.75
N ARG A 31 11.54 -1.56 7.91
CA ARG A 31 12.01 -0.20 8.18
C ARG A 31 10.93 0.72 8.70
N LEU A 32 9.70 0.49 8.27
CA LEU A 32 8.54 1.31 8.63
C LEU A 32 7.77 0.78 9.84
N ALA A 33 7.73 -0.54 10.00
CA ALA A 33 6.95 -1.17 11.06
C ALA A 33 7.63 -1.04 12.42
N PRO A 34 6.85 -0.92 13.50
CA PRO A 34 7.38 -1.00 14.86
C PRO A 34 8.10 -2.34 15.09
N PRO A 35 9.21 -2.37 15.87
CA PRO A 35 9.89 -3.60 16.22
C PRO A 35 8.93 -4.64 16.83
N GLY A 36 9.04 -5.90 16.40
CA GLY A 36 8.17 -7.01 16.82
C GLY A 36 6.88 -7.17 16.02
N MET A 37 6.58 -6.30 15.07
CA MET A 37 5.57 -6.56 14.05
C MET A 37 6.14 -7.47 12.97
N MET A 38 5.45 -8.58 12.67
CA MET A 38 5.88 -9.58 11.70
C MET A 38 5.05 -9.48 10.42
N LEU A 39 5.73 -9.58 9.26
CA LEU A 39 5.08 -9.74 7.96
C LEU A 39 5.05 -11.22 7.57
N VAL A 40 3.89 -11.75 7.24
CA VAL A 40 3.69 -13.11 6.72
C VAL A 40 3.13 -13.00 5.31
N THR A 41 3.92 -13.33 4.29
CA THR A 41 3.56 -13.12 2.89
C THR A 41 3.01 -14.38 2.23
N ALA A 42 2.10 -14.17 1.27
CA ALA A 42 1.67 -15.15 0.29
C ALA A 42 1.59 -14.47 -1.08
N ASN A 43 1.83 -15.22 -2.15
CA ASN A 43 2.01 -14.68 -3.48
C ASN A 43 0.96 -15.23 -4.44
N LEU A 44 0.30 -14.34 -5.18
CA LEU A 44 -0.48 -14.66 -6.37
C LEU A 44 0.44 -14.66 -7.59
N ASP A 45 -0.14 -14.96 -8.75
CA ASP A 45 0.55 -14.95 -10.04
C ASP A 45 -0.28 -14.18 -11.07
N LEU A 46 -0.62 -12.92 -10.75
CA LEU A 46 -1.40 -12.10 -11.65
C LEU A 46 -0.61 -11.80 -12.93
N ALA A 47 -1.14 -12.27 -14.05
CA ALA A 47 -0.55 -12.02 -15.37
C ALA A 47 -0.71 -10.54 -15.81
N ASP A 48 -1.77 -9.87 -15.35
CA ASP A 48 -2.06 -8.45 -15.63
C ASP A 48 -3.00 -7.88 -14.56
N TYR A 49 -3.18 -6.56 -14.56
CA TYR A 49 -4.07 -5.83 -13.68
C TYR A 49 -5.46 -5.67 -14.31
N THR A 50 -6.12 -6.78 -14.60
CA THR A 50 -7.47 -6.83 -15.14
C THR A 50 -8.40 -7.59 -14.19
N GLU A 51 -9.70 -7.33 -14.31
CA GLU A 51 -10.71 -8.05 -13.53
C GLU A 51 -10.67 -9.55 -13.80
N GLU A 52 -10.48 -9.95 -15.07
CA GLU A 52 -10.38 -11.35 -15.50
C GLU A 52 -9.15 -12.05 -14.87
N ALA A 53 -8.00 -11.39 -14.86
CA ALA A 53 -6.80 -11.93 -14.23
C ALA A 53 -6.99 -12.12 -12.72
N VAL A 54 -7.65 -11.19 -12.04
CA VAL A 54 -7.97 -11.31 -10.62
C VAL A 54 -8.95 -12.46 -10.38
N ASP A 55 -9.97 -12.63 -11.21
CA ASP A 55 -10.93 -13.73 -11.11
C ASP A 55 -10.27 -15.10 -11.24
N HIS A 56 -9.30 -15.20 -12.14
CA HIS A 56 -8.50 -16.42 -12.28
C HIS A 56 -7.75 -16.76 -10.99
N GLU A 57 -7.26 -15.75 -10.27
CA GLU A 57 -6.47 -15.92 -9.05
C GLU A 57 -7.30 -16.02 -7.75
N LEU A 58 -8.61 -15.74 -7.77
CA LEU A 58 -9.44 -15.80 -6.56
C LEU A 58 -9.38 -17.16 -5.84
N PRO A 59 -9.36 -18.33 -6.51
CA PRO A 59 -9.22 -19.62 -5.82
C PRO A 59 -7.90 -19.72 -5.05
N LEU A 60 -6.81 -19.18 -5.57
CA LEU A 60 -5.51 -19.14 -4.93
C LEU A 60 -5.51 -18.14 -3.76
N LEU A 61 -6.12 -16.98 -3.91
CA LEU A 61 -6.30 -16.00 -2.85
C LEU A 61 -6.97 -16.63 -1.63
N TRP A 62 -8.05 -17.39 -1.82
CA TRP A 62 -8.74 -18.04 -0.70
C TRP A 62 -7.91 -19.14 -0.04
N ARG A 63 -7.12 -19.90 -0.80
CA ARG A 63 -6.17 -20.89 -0.23
C ARG A 63 -5.09 -20.19 0.61
N HIS A 64 -4.58 -19.06 0.15
CA HIS A 64 -3.61 -18.25 0.89
C HIS A 64 -4.23 -17.66 2.16
N ALA A 65 -5.42 -17.12 2.09
CA ALA A 65 -6.14 -16.61 3.25
C ALA A 65 -6.31 -17.69 4.33
N ALA A 66 -6.72 -18.91 3.94
CA ALA A 66 -6.82 -20.05 4.86
C ALA A 66 -5.46 -20.47 5.45
N THR A 67 -4.38 -20.36 4.67
CA THR A 67 -3.02 -20.64 5.15
C THR A 67 -2.56 -19.60 6.14
N LEU A 68 -2.76 -18.32 5.85
CA LEU A 68 -2.43 -17.21 6.74
C LEU A 68 -3.21 -17.30 8.06
N MET A 69 -4.50 -17.64 8.00
CA MET A 69 -5.32 -17.91 9.18
C MET A 69 -4.69 -19.00 10.07
N LYS A 70 -4.25 -20.13 9.48
CA LYS A 70 -3.56 -21.21 10.22
C LYS A 70 -2.21 -20.77 10.80
N ARG A 71 -1.57 -19.77 10.19
CA ARG A 71 -0.34 -19.18 10.71
C ARG A 71 -0.56 -18.16 11.83
N GLY A 72 -1.81 -17.92 12.20
CA GLY A 72 -2.18 -17.03 13.30
C GLY A 72 -1.88 -15.56 12.98
N VAL A 73 -2.19 -15.11 11.76
CA VAL A 73 -2.11 -13.68 11.45
C VAL A 73 -3.30 -12.93 12.06
N ASP A 74 -3.06 -11.70 12.49
CA ASP A 74 -4.05 -10.85 13.14
C ASP A 74 -4.91 -10.07 12.14
N ARG A 75 -4.41 -9.86 10.94
CA ARG A 75 -5.07 -9.18 9.81
C ARG A 75 -4.53 -9.71 8.50
N ILE A 76 -5.34 -9.68 7.46
CA ILE A 76 -4.92 -9.98 6.08
C ILE A 76 -5.09 -8.73 5.22
N VAL A 77 -4.03 -8.37 4.51
CA VAL A 77 -4.03 -7.29 3.52
C VAL A 77 -3.83 -7.88 2.14
N ILE A 78 -4.74 -7.56 1.22
CA ILE A 78 -4.56 -7.84 -0.20
C ILE A 78 -3.82 -6.64 -0.81
N GLY A 79 -2.56 -6.85 -1.15
CA GLY A 79 -1.72 -5.83 -1.75
C GLY A 79 -2.05 -5.58 -3.22
N GLY A 80 -1.53 -4.46 -3.73
CA GLY A 80 -1.67 -4.10 -5.14
C GLY A 80 -2.70 -3.01 -5.38
N VAL A 81 -2.23 -1.76 -5.37
CA VAL A 81 -3.05 -0.59 -5.77
C VAL A 81 -3.70 -0.80 -7.15
N PRO A 82 -2.96 -1.30 -8.19
CA PRO A 82 -3.56 -1.59 -9.49
C PRO A 82 -4.70 -2.61 -9.44
N VAL A 83 -4.58 -3.63 -8.61
CA VAL A 83 -5.61 -4.67 -8.45
C VAL A 83 -6.92 -4.07 -7.93
N GLY A 84 -6.83 -3.27 -6.85
CA GLY A 84 -8.00 -2.58 -6.32
C GLY A 84 -8.64 -1.62 -7.32
N ALA A 85 -7.81 -0.89 -8.07
CA ALA A 85 -8.28 0.04 -9.09
C ALA A 85 -9.00 -0.67 -10.27
N ALA A 86 -8.48 -1.80 -10.71
CA ALA A 86 -9.07 -2.60 -11.79
C ALA A 86 -10.43 -3.21 -11.39
N LEU A 87 -10.55 -3.69 -10.16
CA LEU A 87 -11.80 -4.28 -9.64
C LEU A 87 -12.89 -3.23 -9.34
N GLY A 88 -12.48 -2.02 -9.02
CA GLY A 88 -13.40 -1.01 -8.48
C GLY A 88 -13.78 -1.29 -7.01
N ARG A 89 -14.25 -0.22 -6.34
CA ARG A 89 -14.44 -0.24 -4.89
C ARG A 89 -15.53 -1.20 -4.42
N GLU A 90 -16.64 -1.28 -5.12
CA GLU A 90 -17.76 -2.16 -4.76
C GLU A 90 -17.33 -3.62 -4.71
N ARG A 91 -16.62 -4.09 -5.74
CA ARG A 91 -16.13 -5.45 -5.79
C ARG A 91 -15.04 -5.73 -4.74
N VAL A 92 -14.16 -4.77 -4.51
CA VAL A 92 -13.17 -4.87 -3.42
C VAL A 92 -13.87 -5.07 -2.08
N GLN A 93 -14.89 -4.29 -1.77
CA GLN A 93 -15.66 -4.45 -0.51
C GLN A 93 -16.31 -5.83 -0.41
N ALA A 94 -16.85 -6.36 -1.51
CA ALA A 94 -17.42 -7.72 -1.53
C ALA A 94 -16.36 -8.81 -1.26
N ILE A 95 -15.16 -8.67 -1.84
CA ILE A 95 -14.02 -9.59 -1.58
C ILE A 95 -13.57 -9.52 -0.13
N LEU A 96 -13.48 -8.33 0.46
CA LEU A 96 -13.10 -8.15 1.86
C LEU A 96 -14.12 -8.81 2.79
N ALA A 97 -15.40 -8.57 2.59
CA ALA A 97 -16.46 -9.17 3.38
C ALA A 97 -16.47 -10.70 3.28
N GLU A 98 -16.25 -11.26 2.08
CA GLU A 98 -16.15 -12.72 1.89
C GLU A 98 -14.90 -13.29 2.58
N GLY A 99 -13.77 -12.58 2.54
CA GLY A 99 -12.54 -12.97 3.23
C GLY A 99 -12.73 -13.05 4.75
N GLU A 100 -13.32 -12.02 5.34
CA GLU A 100 -13.64 -11.98 6.78
C GLU A 100 -14.62 -13.11 7.16
N LYS A 101 -15.65 -13.32 6.35
CA LYS A 101 -16.61 -14.44 6.58
C LYS A 101 -15.94 -15.80 6.55
N ARG A 102 -14.97 -16.02 5.63
CA ARG A 102 -14.27 -17.31 5.50
C ARG A 102 -13.26 -17.58 6.60
N THR A 103 -12.64 -16.56 7.14
CA THR A 103 -11.47 -16.70 8.03
C THR A 103 -11.73 -16.24 9.46
N GLY A 104 -12.71 -15.36 9.68
CA GLY A 104 -12.89 -14.66 10.95
C GLY A 104 -11.80 -13.62 11.25
N ILE A 105 -10.92 -13.33 10.28
CA ILE A 105 -9.82 -12.38 10.43
C ILE A 105 -10.19 -11.09 9.67
N PRO A 106 -9.87 -9.89 10.20
CA PRO A 106 -10.09 -8.63 9.47
C PRO A 106 -9.29 -8.57 8.17
N PHE A 107 -9.93 -8.12 7.10
CA PHE A 107 -9.33 -7.92 5.79
C PHE A 107 -9.25 -6.43 5.44
N SER A 108 -8.26 -6.06 4.65
CA SER A 108 -8.17 -4.77 3.98
C SER A 108 -7.40 -4.88 2.66
N THR A 109 -7.37 -3.78 1.90
CA THR A 109 -6.51 -3.65 0.71
C THR A 109 -5.62 -2.42 0.83
N ASP A 110 -4.57 -2.35 0.00
CA ASP A 110 -3.75 -1.14 -0.11
C ASP A 110 -4.62 0.11 -0.38
N MET A 111 -5.62 0.00 -1.27
CA MET A 111 -6.48 1.15 -1.63
C MET A 111 -7.35 1.63 -0.47
N GLU A 112 -7.99 0.73 0.28
CA GLU A 112 -8.81 1.10 1.43
C GLU A 112 -7.95 1.64 2.57
N ASN A 113 -6.73 1.11 2.76
CA ASN A 113 -5.78 1.62 3.73
C ASN A 113 -5.29 3.04 3.38
N ILE A 114 -5.04 3.32 2.10
CA ILE A 114 -4.70 4.65 1.60
C ILE A 114 -5.85 5.64 1.85
N ILE A 115 -7.08 5.26 1.52
CA ILE A 115 -8.26 6.11 1.77
C ILE A 115 -8.40 6.40 3.27
N SER A 116 -8.28 5.38 4.11
CA SER A 116 -8.37 5.53 5.57
C SER A 116 -7.30 6.49 6.11
N ALA A 117 -6.07 6.38 5.64
CA ALA A 117 -4.96 7.24 6.04
C ALA A 117 -5.15 8.69 5.57
N LEU A 118 -5.59 8.89 4.33
CA LEU A 118 -5.85 10.23 3.78
C LEU A 118 -7.01 10.92 4.52
N ASN A 119 -8.10 10.21 4.79
CA ASN A 119 -9.22 10.73 5.55
C ASN A 119 -8.83 11.08 6.99
N TYR A 120 -8.00 10.27 7.64
CA TYR A 120 -7.47 10.59 8.97
C TYR A 120 -6.64 11.87 8.98
N LEU A 121 -5.84 12.09 7.94
CA LEU A 121 -5.06 13.32 7.77
C LEU A 121 -5.90 14.53 7.32
N GLY A 122 -7.20 14.36 7.07
CA GLY A 122 -8.09 15.40 6.56
C GLY A 122 -7.83 15.80 5.10
N VAL A 123 -7.17 14.92 4.33
CA VAL A 123 -6.79 15.19 2.94
C VAL A 123 -7.96 14.94 2.00
N THR A 124 -8.32 15.94 1.23
CA THR A 124 -9.35 15.90 0.18
C THR A 124 -8.79 16.11 -1.22
N LYS A 125 -7.61 16.73 -1.34
CA LYS A 125 -6.91 17.02 -2.59
C LYS A 125 -5.53 16.38 -2.61
N LEU A 126 -5.29 15.48 -3.56
CA LEU A 126 -4.11 14.65 -3.62
C LEU A 126 -3.30 14.86 -4.90
N ALA A 127 -1.99 14.86 -4.77
CA ALA A 127 -1.06 14.66 -5.89
C ALA A 127 -0.58 13.21 -5.94
N ILE A 128 -0.36 12.65 -7.15
CA ILE A 128 0.16 11.30 -7.34
C ILE A 128 1.40 11.34 -8.22
N GLY A 129 2.49 10.71 -7.73
CA GLY A 129 3.66 10.34 -8.52
C GLY A 129 3.67 8.83 -8.75
N SER A 130 3.46 8.36 -9.98
CA SER A 130 3.34 6.93 -10.29
C SER A 130 4.23 6.49 -11.46
N ARG A 131 4.34 5.16 -11.64
CA ARG A 131 5.08 4.58 -12.77
C ARG A 131 4.18 4.09 -13.89
N TRP A 132 2.88 4.10 -13.69
CA TRP A 132 1.87 3.45 -14.54
C TRP A 132 1.47 4.32 -15.74
N HIS A 133 0.85 3.70 -16.74
CA HIS A 133 0.21 4.41 -17.83
C HIS A 133 -1.02 5.21 -17.33
N GLU A 134 -1.47 6.16 -18.13
CA GLU A 134 -2.54 7.09 -17.72
C GLU A 134 -3.87 6.38 -17.38
N GLY A 135 -4.27 5.37 -18.17
CA GLY A 135 -5.52 4.64 -17.90
C GLY A 135 -5.58 3.99 -16.52
N LEU A 136 -4.46 3.46 -16.02
CA LEU A 136 -4.41 2.92 -14.66
C LEU A 136 -4.47 4.04 -13.61
N ASN A 137 -3.81 5.17 -13.88
CA ASN A 137 -3.90 6.34 -13.01
C ASN A 137 -5.34 6.91 -12.96
N ASP A 138 -6.08 6.85 -14.05
CA ASP A 138 -7.50 7.23 -14.10
C ASP A 138 -8.35 6.31 -13.22
N ALA A 139 -8.13 5.01 -13.29
CA ALA A 139 -8.82 4.03 -12.44
C ALA A 139 -8.51 4.25 -10.95
N VAL A 140 -7.25 4.50 -10.60
CA VAL A 140 -6.84 4.84 -9.22
C VAL A 140 -7.51 6.12 -8.75
N ALA A 141 -7.54 7.17 -9.59
CA ALA A 141 -8.20 8.44 -9.25
C ALA A 141 -9.71 8.27 -9.05
N ALA A 142 -10.37 7.48 -9.92
CA ALA A 142 -11.79 7.17 -9.79
C ALA A 142 -12.09 6.43 -8.48
N TYR A 143 -11.26 5.47 -8.11
CA TYR A 143 -11.40 4.74 -6.85
C TYR A 143 -11.24 5.66 -5.63
N LEU A 144 -10.20 6.50 -5.61
CA LEU A 144 -9.94 7.45 -4.52
C LEU A 144 -11.08 8.46 -4.36
N LYS A 145 -11.66 8.91 -5.47
CA LYS A 145 -12.81 9.82 -5.47
C LYS A 145 -14.02 9.22 -4.76
N LEU A 146 -14.28 7.91 -4.90
CA LEU A 146 -15.32 7.20 -4.14
C LEU A 146 -15.00 7.14 -2.62
N GLY A 147 -13.75 7.35 -2.25
CA GLY A 147 -13.30 7.49 -0.86
C GLY A 147 -13.24 8.92 -0.34
N GLY A 148 -13.73 9.91 -1.12
CA GLY A 148 -13.74 11.33 -0.75
C GLY A 148 -12.45 12.09 -1.07
N VAL A 149 -11.52 11.52 -1.85
CA VAL A 149 -10.24 12.13 -2.17
C VAL A 149 -10.15 12.41 -3.69
N GLU A 150 -9.97 13.67 -4.06
CA GLU A 150 -9.80 14.10 -5.43
C GLU A 150 -8.32 14.17 -5.82
N VAL A 151 -7.96 13.54 -6.93
CA VAL A 151 -6.60 13.64 -7.51
C VAL A 151 -6.55 14.86 -8.41
N ILE A 152 -5.84 15.90 -7.95
CA ILE A 152 -5.74 17.20 -8.65
C ILE A 152 -4.40 17.38 -9.39
N GLY A 153 -3.44 16.49 -9.19
CA GLY A 153 -2.14 16.50 -9.87
C GLY A 153 -1.57 15.11 -10.05
N ARG A 154 -1.02 14.87 -11.24
CA ARG A 154 -0.41 13.58 -11.57
C ARG A 154 0.89 13.75 -12.35
N LYS A 155 1.87 12.91 -12.02
CA LYS A 155 3.07 12.70 -12.85
C LYS A 155 3.33 11.20 -12.93
N THR A 156 3.60 10.74 -14.15
CA THR A 156 3.85 9.32 -14.40
C THR A 156 5.02 9.11 -15.35
N SER A 157 5.69 7.98 -15.22
CA SER A 157 6.70 7.54 -16.19
C SER A 157 6.15 6.62 -17.29
N GLY A 158 4.88 6.24 -17.23
CA GLY A 158 4.19 5.47 -18.28
C GLY A 158 4.71 4.05 -18.48
N ARG A 159 5.35 3.42 -17.48
CA ARG A 159 5.98 2.10 -17.59
C ARG A 159 4.94 0.98 -17.62
N SER A 160 5.20 -0.03 -18.43
CA SER A 160 4.51 -1.32 -18.39
C SER A 160 4.83 -2.12 -17.13
N LEU A 161 4.08 -3.20 -16.85
CA LEU A 161 4.37 -4.11 -15.75
C LEU A 161 5.78 -4.70 -15.87
N ALA A 162 6.16 -5.24 -17.03
CA ALA A 162 7.46 -5.84 -17.28
C ALA A 162 8.63 -4.85 -17.06
N GLU A 163 8.48 -3.60 -17.48
CA GLU A 163 9.47 -2.56 -17.21
C GLU A 163 9.58 -2.20 -15.73
N ASN A 164 8.49 -2.31 -14.99
CA ASN A 164 8.47 -2.10 -13.54
C ASN A 164 9.13 -3.26 -12.78
N GLU A 165 8.95 -4.49 -13.23
CA GLU A 165 9.57 -5.68 -12.63
C GLU A 165 11.09 -5.69 -12.78
N THR A 166 11.61 -5.13 -13.86
CA THR A 166 13.05 -5.06 -14.16
C THR A 166 13.72 -3.75 -13.72
N LEU A 167 12.98 -2.85 -13.10
CA LEU A 167 13.50 -1.55 -12.64
C LEU A 167 14.55 -1.74 -11.54
N LYS A 168 15.77 -1.27 -11.78
CA LYS A 168 16.83 -1.29 -10.77
C LYS A 168 16.42 -0.46 -9.55
N THR A 169 16.72 -0.96 -8.35
CA THR A 169 16.35 -0.29 -7.10
C THR A 169 16.81 1.16 -7.04
N SER A 170 18.07 1.46 -7.41
CA SER A 170 18.61 2.82 -7.40
C SER A 170 17.87 3.77 -8.35
N ASP A 171 17.45 3.27 -9.52
CA ASP A 171 16.73 4.06 -10.50
C ASP A 171 15.29 4.30 -10.06
N GLY A 172 14.66 3.28 -9.46
CA GLY A 172 13.35 3.39 -8.84
C GLY A 172 13.33 4.40 -7.69
N MET A 173 14.39 4.42 -6.88
CA MET A 173 14.54 5.38 -5.79
C MET A 173 14.62 6.83 -6.28
N ARG A 174 15.41 7.11 -7.32
CA ARG A 174 15.49 8.46 -7.93
C ARG A 174 14.16 8.83 -8.57
N LEU A 175 13.59 7.92 -9.35
CA LEU A 175 12.32 8.13 -10.03
C LEU A 175 11.18 8.49 -9.05
N ALA A 176 11.15 7.89 -7.86
CA ALA A 176 10.16 8.20 -6.83
C ALA A 176 10.24 9.66 -6.37
N VAL A 177 11.45 10.15 -6.11
CA VAL A 177 11.66 11.56 -5.72
C VAL A 177 11.30 12.51 -6.85
N ASP A 178 11.74 12.22 -8.09
CA ASP A 178 11.53 13.09 -9.25
C ASP A 178 10.05 13.18 -9.63
N LEU A 179 9.34 12.05 -9.66
CA LEU A 179 7.90 12.03 -9.94
C LEU A 179 7.09 12.70 -8.82
N GLY A 180 7.47 12.45 -7.56
CA GLY A 180 6.80 13.08 -6.41
C GLY A 180 6.96 14.59 -6.40
N ARG A 181 8.18 15.09 -6.61
CA ARG A 181 8.48 16.52 -6.73
C ARG A 181 7.68 17.16 -7.85
N SER A 182 7.77 16.58 -9.06
CA SER A 182 7.07 17.11 -10.23
C SER A 182 5.54 17.07 -10.08
N ALA A 183 4.99 16.11 -9.34
CA ALA A 183 3.54 16.05 -9.08
C ALA A 183 3.09 17.17 -8.12
N LEU A 184 3.87 17.45 -7.07
CA LEU A 184 3.58 18.54 -6.12
C LEU A 184 3.80 19.92 -6.73
N GLU A 185 4.82 20.11 -7.56
CA GLU A 185 5.05 21.35 -8.30
C GLU A 185 3.92 21.66 -9.28
N ALA A 186 3.39 20.63 -9.94
CA ALA A 186 2.28 20.78 -10.89
C ALA A 186 0.91 20.99 -10.21
N ALA A 187 0.80 20.65 -8.93
CA ALA A 187 -0.43 20.79 -8.14
C ALA A 187 -0.13 21.41 -6.77
N PRO A 188 0.17 22.70 -6.70
CA PRO A 188 0.51 23.37 -5.44
C PRO A 188 -0.62 23.35 -4.40
N ASP A 189 -1.88 23.19 -4.83
CA ASP A 189 -3.03 23.09 -3.95
C ASP A 189 -3.26 21.66 -3.40
N ALA A 190 -2.48 20.65 -3.82
CA ALA A 190 -2.55 19.34 -3.23
C ALA A 190 -2.14 19.37 -1.76
N GLU A 191 -2.91 18.69 -0.91
CA GLU A 191 -2.72 18.65 0.53
C GLU A 191 -1.75 17.54 0.95
N ALA A 192 -1.58 16.53 0.10
CA ALA A 192 -0.64 15.41 0.28
C ALA A 192 -0.14 14.86 -1.06
N LEU A 193 0.90 14.03 -0.98
CA LEU A 193 1.42 13.24 -2.10
C LEU A 193 1.24 11.74 -1.83
N LEU A 194 0.85 11.00 -2.86
CA LEU A 194 0.89 9.54 -2.87
C LEU A 194 1.92 9.05 -3.89
N LEU A 195 2.81 8.15 -3.45
CA LEU A 195 3.77 7.41 -4.30
C LEU A 195 3.40 5.92 -4.25
N PRO A 196 2.44 5.45 -5.06
CA PRO A 196 1.88 4.11 -4.93
C PRO A 196 2.70 3.04 -5.65
N GLY A 197 2.54 1.78 -5.20
CA GLY A 197 3.07 0.59 -5.84
C GLY A 197 4.17 -0.12 -5.05
N GLY A 198 4.15 -1.47 -5.08
CA GLY A 198 5.06 -2.34 -4.33
C GLY A 198 6.35 -2.72 -5.06
N LEU A 199 6.43 -2.52 -6.39
CA LEU A 199 7.57 -2.94 -7.21
C LEU A 199 8.73 -1.92 -7.25
N TRP A 200 8.79 -0.97 -6.35
CA TRP A 200 9.88 -0.03 -6.20
C TRP A 200 10.09 0.37 -4.73
N VAL A 201 11.29 0.86 -4.43
CA VAL A 201 11.60 1.36 -3.09
C VAL A 201 11.33 2.86 -3.03
N THR A 202 10.37 3.25 -2.20
CA THR A 202 9.86 4.64 -2.12
C THR A 202 9.96 5.28 -0.74
N ILE A 203 10.26 4.50 0.30
CA ILE A 203 10.26 4.98 1.69
C ILE A 203 11.16 6.21 1.92
N HIS A 204 12.31 6.28 1.24
CA HIS A 204 13.27 7.38 1.38
C HIS A 204 12.73 8.70 0.82
N ALA A 205 11.77 8.66 -0.13
CA ALA A 205 11.14 9.84 -0.68
C ALA A 205 10.22 10.53 0.34
N ILE A 206 9.69 9.80 1.32
CA ILE A 206 8.80 10.35 2.35
C ILE A 206 9.46 11.51 3.10
N PRO A 207 10.55 11.32 3.88
CA PRO A 207 11.13 12.41 4.64
C PRO A 207 11.71 13.53 3.75
N LEU A 208 12.22 13.19 2.57
CA LEU A 208 12.79 14.19 1.65
C LEU A 208 11.71 15.14 1.12
N LEU A 209 10.63 14.61 0.59
CA LEU A 209 9.56 15.43 0.00
C LEU A 209 8.69 16.11 1.07
N GLU A 210 8.49 15.49 2.24
CA GLU A 210 7.84 16.17 3.36
C GLU A 210 8.66 17.38 3.86
N ALA A 211 9.98 17.25 3.92
CA ALA A 211 10.85 18.38 4.29
C ALA A 211 10.85 19.50 3.24
N GLU A 212 10.81 19.14 1.95
CA GLU A 212 10.83 20.09 0.83
C GLU A 212 9.51 20.85 0.67
N PHE A 213 8.37 20.15 0.78
CA PHE A 213 7.05 20.72 0.47
C PHE A 213 6.17 21.01 1.70
N GLY A 214 6.53 20.52 2.87
CA GLY A 214 5.73 20.70 4.08
C GLY A 214 4.40 19.94 4.07
N LYS A 215 4.21 18.94 3.19
CA LYS A 215 2.97 18.19 2.99
C LYS A 215 3.19 16.72 3.32
N PRO A 216 2.18 15.99 3.86
CA PRO A 216 2.27 14.55 4.07
C PRO A 216 2.58 13.80 2.77
N VAL A 217 3.49 12.83 2.86
CA VAL A 217 3.85 11.94 1.75
C VAL A 217 3.55 10.50 2.17
N LEU A 218 2.68 9.84 1.40
CA LEU A 218 2.25 8.48 1.65
C LEU A 218 2.78 7.53 0.57
N ILE A 219 3.06 6.33 0.98
CA ILE A 219 3.18 5.16 0.12
C ILE A 219 2.12 4.14 0.56
N ASN A 220 1.72 3.20 -0.31
CA ASN A 220 0.74 2.19 0.09
C ASN A 220 1.15 1.45 1.37
N LEU A 221 2.42 1.12 1.53
CA LEU A 221 2.89 0.37 2.69
C LEU A 221 2.86 1.20 3.99
N SER A 222 3.18 2.50 3.96
CA SER A 222 3.03 3.36 5.15
C SER A 222 1.57 3.49 5.57
N ALA A 223 0.67 3.64 4.60
CA ALA A 223 -0.77 3.65 4.84
C ALA A 223 -1.28 2.32 5.41
N THR A 224 -0.78 1.19 4.87
CA THR A 224 -1.14 -0.15 5.32
C THR A 224 -0.67 -0.42 6.76
N ILE A 225 0.55 -0.06 7.11
CA ILE A 225 1.06 -0.20 8.49
C ILE A 225 0.25 0.67 9.44
N TRP A 226 0.07 1.95 9.09
CA TRP A 226 -0.72 2.87 9.92
C TRP A 226 -2.15 2.38 10.13
N ALA A 227 -2.86 2.04 9.04
CA ALA A 227 -4.25 1.57 9.12
C ALA A 227 -4.38 0.28 9.93
N THR A 228 -3.41 -0.63 9.82
CA THR A 228 -3.34 -1.86 10.61
C THR A 228 -3.22 -1.57 12.10
N LEU A 229 -2.29 -0.72 12.50
CA LEU A 229 -2.05 -0.35 13.89
C LEU A 229 -3.24 0.42 14.47
N HIS A 230 -3.78 1.36 13.69
CA HIS A 230 -4.93 2.17 14.09
C HIS A 230 -6.19 1.31 14.31
N ALA A 231 -6.51 0.43 13.36
CA ALA A 231 -7.66 -0.47 13.47
C ALA A 231 -7.54 -1.48 14.64
N ALA A 232 -6.32 -1.84 15.03
CA ALA A 232 -6.05 -2.71 16.15
C ALA A 232 -6.04 -1.96 17.51
N GLY A 233 -6.21 -0.63 17.51
CA GLY A 233 -6.07 0.19 18.72
C GLY A 233 -4.66 0.25 19.30
N LEU A 234 -3.66 -0.04 18.47
CA LEU A 234 -2.24 -0.10 18.84
C LEU A 234 -1.57 1.21 18.41
N GLY A 235 -1.73 2.26 19.19
CA GLY A 235 -1.03 3.54 18.98
C GLY A 235 0.47 3.37 19.20
N LYS A 236 1.22 3.11 18.14
CA LYS A 236 2.69 3.00 18.15
C LYS A 236 3.30 3.90 17.08
N PRO A 237 3.45 5.22 17.36
CA PRO A 237 4.04 6.15 16.40
C PRO A 237 5.46 5.74 16.01
N VAL A 238 5.77 5.79 14.71
CA VAL A 238 7.09 5.47 14.18
C VAL A 238 7.71 6.74 13.62
N GLN A 239 8.77 7.22 14.29
CA GLN A 239 9.45 8.45 13.92
C GLN A 239 10.38 8.27 12.72
N GLY A 240 10.57 9.35 11.94
CA GLY A 240 11.52 9.40 10.82
C GLY A 240 10.95 8.95 9.47
N TRP A 241 9.71 8.47 9.43
CA TRP A 241 9.06 7.96 8.22
C TRP A 241 7.78 8.71 7.85
N GLY A 242 7.80 10.02 8.07
CA GLY A 242 6.72 10.92 7.69
C GLY A 242 5.65 11.13 8.76
N ARG A 243 4.78 12.10 8.49
CA ARG A 243 3.75 12.56 9.43
C ARG A 243 2.72 11.50 9.76
N LEU A 244 2.35 10.68 8.76
CA LEU A 244 1.35 9.63 8.94
C LEU A 244 1.77 8.61 10.01
N LEU A 245 2.99 8.09 9.94
CA LEU A 245 3.47 7.09 10.89
C LEU A 245 3.89 7.70 12.25
N ALA A 246 4.12 9.00 12.29
CA ALA A 246 4.46 9.73 13.51
C ALA A 246 3.21 10.19 14.32
N SER A 247 2.00 10.00 13.75
CA SER A 247 0.73 10.41 14.38
C SER A 247 0.12 9.33 15.27
#